data_8974f89cd4dfec6940461d933d5e043f
#
_entry.id   8974f89cd4dfec6940461d933d5e043f
#
_cell.length_a   1.000
_cell.length_b   1.000
_cell.length_c   1.000
_cell.angle_alpha   90.00
_cell.angle_beta   90.00
_cell.angle_gamma   90.00
#
_symmetry.space_group_name_H-M   'P 1'
#
loop_
_entity.id
_entity.type
_entity.pdbx_description
1 polymer ?
#
loop_
_entity_poly.entity_id
_entity_poly.type
_entity_poly.pdbx_seq_one_letter_code
_entity_poly.pdbx_strand_id
1 'polypeptide(L)'
;RPYVFVTADKANGIRNRFDAAHELGHLVLHRNVDEPTFKQHYKEIERQADLFAGCFLLPAESFSAEVSWPTLETLLSLKPRWKTSVAAMIMRCYQLDTIDDDQKLRLFKGRSARGWTKGEPYDNQFPFEEPRLLNRAVRMLVDQNVLSRTELSHRLGLSEYLVESLCGLPKGFFSPKSTESNLVELKALLKENASKPKNNNGGNVLDFPGNRTK
;
A
#
# COMPACT_ATOMS: atom_id res chain seq x y z
N ARG A 1 2.72 2.40 19.06
CA ARG A 1 1.74 2.10 17.99
C ARG A 1 2.28 0.94 17.18
N PRO A 2 1.48 -0.09 16.90
CA PRO A 2 1.91 -1.20 16.08
C PRO A 2 2.00 -0.78 14.60
N TYR A 3 2.94 -1.40 13.87
CA TYR A 3 3.12 -1.23 12.44
C TYR A 3 3.16 -2.62 11.79
N VAL A 4 2.54 -2.76 10.63
CA VAL A 4 2.59 -3.96 9.80
C VAL A 4 3.45 -3.68 8.59
N PHE A 5 4.49 -4.50 8.40
CA PHE A 5 5.35 -4.44 7.22
C PHE A 5 5.00 -5.60 6.30
N VAL A 6 4.57 -5.27 5.09
CA VAL A 6 4.30 -6.27 4.05
C VAL A 6 5.33 -6.10 2.96
N THR A 7 6.06 -7.17 2.64
CA THR A 7 7.10 -7.12 1.59
C THR A 7 6.48 -7.18 0.20
N ALA A 8 6.99 -6.37 -0.73
CA ALA A 8 6.56 -6.35 -2.12
C ALA A 8 7.38 -7.32 -3.02
N ASP A 9 8.31 -8.08 -2.45
CA ASP A 9 9.27 -8.91 -3.19
C ASP A 9 8.64 -10.04 -4.00
N LYS A 10 7.43 -10.45 -3.62
CA LYS A 10 6.65 -11.45 -4.35
C LYS A 10 5.44 -10.75 -4.93
N ALA A 11 5.48 -10.43 -6.20
CA ALA A 11 4.44 -9.74 -6.95
C ALA A 11 3.11 -10.52 -7.08
N ASN A 12 2.62 -11.10 -5.96
CA ASN A 12 1.39 -11.87 -5.87
C ASN A 12 0.44 -11.20 -4.86
N GLY A 13 -0.57 -10.49 -5.38
CA GLY A 13 -1.54 -9.77 -4.56
C GLY A 13 -2.35 -10.67 -3.63
N ILE A 14 -2.60 -11.94 -4.02
CA ILE A 14 -3.30 -12.92 -3.19
C ILE A 14 -2.49 -13.26 -1.95
N ARG A 15 -1.19 -13.50 -2.12
CA ARG A 15 -0.30 -13.81 -0.99
C ARG A 15 -0.20 -12.63 -0.05
N ASN A 16 -0.02 -11.43 -0.60
CA ASN A 16 0.07 -10.22 0.22
C ASN A 16 -1.19 -9.95 1.05
N ARG A 17 -2.37 -10.25 0.50
CA ARG A 17 -3.62 -10.17 1.28
C ARG A 17 -3.63 -11.13 2.46
N PHE A 18 -3.16 -12.37 2.25
CA PHE A 18 -3.06 -13.36 3.32
C PHE A 18 -2.03 -12.94 4.37
N ASP A 19 -0.85 -12.52 3.94
CA ASP A 19 0.21 -12.03 4.82
C ASP A 19 -0.26 -10.82 5.65
N ALA A 20 -0.94 -9.86 5.03
CA ALA A 20 -1.52 -8.70 5.75
C ALA A 20 -2.60 -9.11 6.77
N ALA A 21 -3.44 -10.09 6.45
CA ALA A 21 -4.44 -10.61 7.36
C ALA A 21 -3.81 -11.43 8.49
N HIS A 22 -2.73 -12.15 8.24
CA HIS A 22 -1.93 -12.87 9.22
C HIS A 22 -1.31 -11.90 10.23
N GLU A 23 -0.66 -10.83 9.76
CA GLU A 23 -0.10 -9.79 10.63
C GLU A 23 -1.19 -9.07 11.45
N LEU A 24 -2.37 -8.84 10.85
CA LEU A 24 -3.52 -8.35 11.60
C LEU A 24 -3.92 -9.33 12.71
N GLY A 25 -3.85 -10.64 12.46
CA GLY A 25 -4.07 -11.69 13.46
C GLY A 25 -3.15 -11.54 14.66
N HIS A 26 -1.86 -11.30 14.43
CA HIS A 26 -0.91 -11.04 15.52
C HIS A 26 -1.28 -9.78 16.31
N LEU A 27 -1.69 -8.71 15.66
CA LEU A 27 -2.09 -7.48 16.34
C LEU A 27 -3.35 -7.63 17.19
N VAL A 28 -4.27 -8.51 16.78
CA VAL A 28 -5.53 -8.73 17.48
C VAL A 28 -5.37 -9.75 18.61
N LEU A 29 -4.73 -10.88 18.35
CA LEU A 29 -4.68 -12.03 19.25
C LEU A 29 -3.46 -11.99 20.19
N HIS A 30 -2.32 -11.49 19.72
CA HIS A 30 -1.03 -11.65 20.39
C HIS A 30 -0.45 -10.33 20.91
N ARG A 31 -1.27 -9.28 20.97
CA ARG A 31 -0.82 -7.93 21.39
C ARG A 31 -0.10 -7.89 22.73
N ASN A 32 -0.50 -8.74 23.66
CA ASN A 32 0.01 -8.74 25.04
C ASN A 32 0.92 -9.95 25.33
N VAL A 33 1.34 -10.69 24.29
CA VAL A 33 2.27 -11.81 24.45
C VAL A 33 3.68 -11.24 24.62
N ASP A 34 4.36 -11.64 25.69
CA ASP A 34 5.74 -11.27 25.94
C ASP A 34 6.72 -12.09 25.08
N GLU A 35 7.94 -11.61 24.93
CA GLU A 35 8.94 -12.24 24.07
C GLU A 35 9.31 -13.68 24.49
N PRO A 36 9.48 -14.02 25.79
CA PRO A 36 9.71 -15.39 26.22
C PRO A 36 8.56 -16.34 25.85
N THR A 37 7.33 -15.95 26.10
CA THR A 37 6.14 -16.72 25.74
C THR A 37 6.00 -16.90 24.25
N PHE A 38 6.28 -15.83 23.47
CA PHE A 38 6.29 -15.90 22.01
C PHE A 38 7.29 -16.93 21.50
N LYS A 39 8.52 -16.92 21.99
CA LYS A 39 9.55 -17.88 21.58
C LYS A 39 9.18 -19.32 21.95
N GLN A 40 8.62 -19.52 23.15
CA GLN A 40 8.22 -20.84 23.63
C GLN A 40 7.06 -21.42 22.81
N HIS A 41 6.08 -20.61 22.43
CA HIS A 41 4.86 -21.03 21.76
C HIS A 41 4.79 -20.60 20.29
N TYR A 42 5.91 -20.29 19.68
CA TYR A 42 6.00 -19.72 18.33
C TYR A 42 5.10 -20.44 17.31
N LYS A 43 5.19 -21.78 17.23
CA LYS A 43 4.40 -22.55 16.26
C LYS A 43 2.88 -22.43 16.45
N GLU A 44 2.45 -22.34 17.72
CA GLU A 44 1.03 -22.20 18.03
C GLU A 44 0.54 -20.79 17.73
N ILE A 45 1.33 -19.78 18.02
CA ILE A 45 1.05 -18.37 17.75
C ILE A 45 0.92 -18.15 16.25
N GLU A 46 1.84 -18.68 15.44
CA GLU A 46 1.76 -18.62 13.96
C GLU A 46 0.52 -19.34 13.44
N ARG A 47 0.21 -20.52 14.00
CA ARG A 47 -0.99 -21.27 13.61
C ARG A 47 -2.28 -20.48 13.90
N GLN A 48 -2.32 -19.75 15.02
CA GLN A 48 -3.46 -18.90 15.38
C GLN A 48 -3.58 -17.71 14.44
N ALA A 49 -2.48 -17.08 14.04
CA ALA A 49 -2.46 -15.98 13.08
C ALA A 49 -2.93 -16.47 11.68
N ASP A 50 -2.47 -17.65 11.25
CA ASP A 50 -2.94 -18.28 10.00
C ASP A 50 -4.44 -18.61 10.05
N LEU A 51 -4.91 -19.13 11.18
CA LEU A 51 -6.34 -19.41 11.39
C LEU A 51 -7.16 -18.12 11.33
N PHE A 52 -6.69 -17.06 11.99
CA PHE A 52 -7.33 -15.74 11.93
C PHE A 52 -7.41 -15.24 10.49
N ALA A 53 -6.29 -15.29 9.75
CA ALA A 53 -6.25 -14.86 8.35
C ALA A 53 -7.25 -15.62 7.49
N GLY A 54 -7.31 -16.95 7.63
CA GLY A 54 -8.27 -17.79 6.94
C GLY A 54 -9.72 -17.43 7.29
N CYS A 55 -10.04 -17.24 8.56
CA CYS A 55 -11.38 -16.84 9.01
C CYS A 55 -11.76 -15.44 8.53
N PHE A 56 -10.81 -14.50 8.54
CA PHE A 56 -11.04 -13.11 8.14
C PHE A 56 -11.28 -12.97 6.64
N LEU A 57 -10.50 -13.69 5.81
CA LEU A 57 -10.61 -13.63 4.36
C LEU A 57 -11.73 -14.52 3.79
N LEU A 58 -12.08 -15.58 4.50
CA LEU A 58 -13.10 -16.58 4.11
C LEU A 58 -14.08 -16.80 5.26
N PRO A 59 -14.99 -15.83 5.53
CA PRO A 59 -15.99 -15.95 6.59
C PRO A 59 -16.86 -17.20 6.42
N ALA A 60 -17.14 -17.90 7.51
CA ALA A 60 -17.76 -19.23 7.50
C ALA A 60 -19.05 -19.28 6.70
N GLU A 61 -20.02 -18.45 7.01
CA GLU A 61 -21.34 -18.45 6.37
C GLU A 61 -21.26 -18.17 4.87
N SER A 62 -20.56 -17.09 4.49
CA SER A 62 -20.48 -16.68 3.09
C SER A 62 -19.67 -17.65 2.24
N PHE A 63 -18.57 -18.17 2.79
CA PHE A 63 -17.72 -19.11 2.07
C PHE A 63 -18.39 -20.48 1.91
N SER A 64 -18.99 -21.03 2.98
CA SER A 64 -19.69 -22.31 2.93
C SER A 64 -20.88 -22.31 1.97
N ALA A 65 -21.58 -21.16 1.86
CA ALA A 65 -22.69 -21.04 0.92
C ALA A 65 -22.28 -21.19 -0.55
N GLU A 66 -21.00 -20.91 -0.88
CA GLU A 66 -20.48 -20.99 -2.25
C GLU A 66 -19.71 -22.29 -2.53
N VAL A 67 -19.29 -23.04 -1.49
CA VAL A 67 -18.53 -24.27 -1.61
C VAL A 67 -19.41 -25.48 -1.30
N SER A 68 -20.26 -25.86 -2.24
CA SER A 68 -21.10 -27.07 -2.07
C SER A 68 -20.33 -28.37 -2.22
N TRP A 69 -19.29 -28.37 -3.05
CA TRP A 69 -18.45 -29.54 -3.31
C TRP A 69 -16.98 -29.16 -3.50
N PRO A 70 -16.12 -29.35 -2.47
CA PRO A 70 -14.72 -28.91 -2.50
C PRO A 70 -13.86 -29.77 -3.43
N THR A 71 -13.75 -29.38 -4.70
CA THR A 71 -12.76 -29.92 -5.65
C THR A 71 -11.74 -28.82 -5.99
N LEU A 72 -10.59 -29.21 -6.57
CA LEU A 72 -9.59 -28.23 -7.00
C LEU A 72 -10.15 -27.27 -8.06
N GLU A 73 -11.01 -27.78 -8.94
CA GLU A 73 -11.67 -27.03 -9.99
C GLU A 73 -12.65 -25.99 -9.40
N THR A 74 -13.49 -26.42 -8.44
CA THR A 74 -14.43 -25.52 -7.74
C THR A 74 -13.68 -24.44 -6.98
N LEU A 75 -12.66 -24.82 -6.20
CA LEU A 75 -11.87 -23.84 -5.42
C LEU A 75 -11.11 -22.88 -6.34
N LEU A 76 -10.59 -23.37 -7.47
CA LEU A 76 -9.93 -22.52 -8.46
C LEU A 76 -10.92 -21.53 -9.10
N SER A 77 -12.16 -21.94 -9.38
CA SER A 77 -13.18 -21.03 -9.94
C SER A 77 -13.61 -19.94 -8.97
N LEU A 78 -13.51 -20.17 -7.66
CA LEU A 78 -13.81 -19.20 -6.61
C LEU A 78 -12.67 -18.23 -6.33
N LYS A 79 -11.45 -18.54 -6.78
CA LYS A 79 -10.26 -17.74 -6.53
C LYS A 79 -10.38 -16.27 -6.98
N PRO A 80 -10.94 -15.91 -8.14
CA PRO A 80 -11.12 -14.52 -8.55
C PRO A 80 -12.03 -13.72 -7.62
N ARG A 81 -13.06 -14.36 -7.08
CA ARG A 81 -14.01 -13.73 -6.18
C ARG A 81 -13.41 -13.49 -4.80
N TRP A 82 -12.86 -14.54 -4.18
CA TRP A 82 -12.35 -14.50 -2.82
C TRP A 82 -10.95 -13.90 -2.72
N LYS A 83 -10.21 -13.85 -3.82
CA LYS A 83 -8.83 -13.36 -3.87
C LYS A 83 -7.95 -14.01 -2.80
N THR A 84 -8.09 -15.31 -2.65
CA THR A 84 -7.31 -16.16 -1.76
C THR A 84 -6.76 -17.35 -2.54
N SER A 85 -5.70 -18.00 -2.02
CA SER A 85 -5.12 -19.17 -2.66
C SER A 85 -6.01 -20.39 -2.52
N VAL A 86 -5.93 -21.30 -3.49
CA VAL A 86 -6.58 -22.61 -3.41
C VAL A 86 -6.15 -23.35 -2.14
N ALA A 87 -4.86 -23.22 -1.76
CA ALA A 87 -4.37 -23.80 -0.51
C ALA A 87 -5.10 -23.28 0.73
N ALA A 88 -5.30 -21.95 0.82
CA ALA A 88 -6.04 -21.34 1.94
C ALA A 88 -7.50 -21.80 1.95
N MET A 89 -8.14 -21.90 0.79
CA MET A 89 -9.51 -22.42 0.68
C MET A 89 -9.62 -23.89 1.09
N ILE A 90 -8.65 -24.76 0.74
CA ILE A 90 -8.61 -26.15 1.21
C ILE A 90 -8.53 -26.19 2.74
N MET A 91 -7.62 -25.40 3.32
CA MET A 91 -7.51 -25.32 4.77
C MET A 91 -8.79 -24.80 5.42
N ARG A 92 -9.45 -23.84 4.81
CA ARG A 92 -10.72 -23.32 5.31
C ARG A 92 -11.85 -24.35 5.26
N CYS A 93 -11.95 -25.09 4.16
CA CYS A 93 -12.91 -26.23 4.06
C CYS A 93 -12.69 -27.26 5.18
N TYR A 94 -11.43 -27.56 5.49
CA TYR A 94 -11.08 -28.45 6.58
C TYR A 94 -11.46 -27.89 7.97
N GLN A 95 -11.19 -26.60 8.22
CA GLN A 95 -11.56 -25.91 9.45
C GLN A 95 -13.08 -25.80 9.68
N LEU A 96 -13.85 -25.85 8.59
CA LEU A 96 -15.31 -25.81 8.59
C LEU A 96 -15.94 -27.22 8.56
N ASP A 97 -15.13 -28.26 8.76
CA ASP A 97 -15.55 -29.67 8.73
C ASP A 97 -16.30 -30.06 7.42
N THR A 98 -16.05 -29.31 6.34
CA THR A 98 -16.63 -29.61 5.01
C THR A 98 -15.88 -30.73 4.31
N ILE A 99 -14.63 -30.97 4.68
CA ILE A 99 -13.76 -32.05 4.22
C ILE A 99 -13.04 -32.68 5.41
N ASP A 100 -12.79 -33.98 5.33
CA ASP A 100 -12.00 -34.74 6.29
C ASP A 100 -10.47 -34.70 5.98
N ASP A 101 -9.67 -35.35 6.82
CA ASP A 101 -8.21 -35.40 6.67
C ASP A 101 -7.78 -36.08 5.36
N ASP A 102 -8.48 -37.14 4.93
CA ASP A 102 -8.17 -37.85 3.69
C ASP A 102 -8.48 -36.99 2.47
N GLN A 103 -9.59 -36.29 2.50
CA GLN A 103 -9.98 -35.35 1.43
C GLN A 103 -9.01 -34.17 1.36
N LYS A 104 -8.65 -33.58 2.50
CA LYS A 104 -7.62 -32.54 2.59
C LYS A 104 -6.30 -33.01 1.96
N LEU A 105 -5.84 -34.21 2.37
CA LEU A 105 -4.60 -34.78 1.85
C LEU A 105 -4.66 -35.02 0.33
N ARG A 106 -5.79 -35.55 -0.19
CA ARG A 106 -6.00 -35.73 -1.64
C ARG A 106 -5.95 -34.41 -2.39
N LEU A 107 -6.60 -33.37 -1.88
CA LEU A 107 -6.60 -32.04 -2.50
C LEU A 107 -5.20 -31.43 -2.53
N PHE A 108 -4.43 -31.50 -1.44
CA PHE A 108 -3.05 -31.02 -1.43
C PHE A 108 -2.12 -31.83 -2.34
N LYS A 109 -2.26 -33.16 -2.42
CA LYS A 109 -1.53 -34.00 -3.38
C LYS A 109 -1.88 -33.63 -4.83
N GLY A 110 -3.17 -33.47 -5.12
CA GLY A 110 -3.64 -33.06 -6.44
C GLY A 110 -3.15 -31.66 -6.84
N ARG A 111 -3.11 -30.70 -5.88
CA ARG A 111 -2.52 -29.38 -6.05
C ARG A 111 -1.02 -29.45 -6.38
N SER A 112 -0.29 -30.29 -5.66
CA SER A 112 1.15 -30.49 -5.89
C SER A 112 1.43 -31.18 -7.25
N ALA A 113 0.65 -32.16 -7.61
CA ALA A 113 0.76 -32.85 -8.91
C ALA A 113 0.53 -31.91 -10.11
N ARG A 114 -0.29 -30.86 -9.93
CA ARG A 114 -0.50 -29.81 -10.95
C ARG A 114 0.59 -28.72 -10.94
N GLY A 115 1.61 -28.84 -10.10
CA GLY A 115 2.68 -27.84 -9.99
C GLY A 115 2.28 -26.54 -9.29
N TRP A 116 1.11 -26.50 -8.61
CA TRP A 116 0.59 -25.27 -8.00
C TRP A 116 1.23 -24.91 -6.65
N THR A 117 2.30 -25.59 -6.27
CA THR A 117 3.03 -25.31 -5.03
C THR A 117 3.83 -24.01 -5.08
N LYS A 118 4.36 -23.64 -6.26
CA LYS A 118 5.15 -22.43 -6.47
C LYS A 118 4.31 -21.24 -6.94
N GLY A 119 3.19 -21.50 -7.61
CA GLY A 119 2.25 -20.51 -8.11
C GLY A 119 1.00 -21.22 -8.60
N GLU A 120 -0.15 -20.66 -8.30
CA GLU A 120 -1.44 -21.19 -8.70
C GLU A 120 -1.93 -20.45 -9.95
N PRO A 121 -2.84 -21.08 -10.75
CA PRO A 121 -3.48 -20.35 -11.84
C PRO A 121 -4.10 -19.03 -11.36
N TYR A 122 -4.09 -18.03 -12.22
CA TYR A 122 -4.59 -16.67 -11.99
C TYR A 122 -3.80 -15.82 -11.01
N ASP A 123 -2.70 -16.28 -10.38
CA ASP A 123 -1.91 -15.48 -9.44
C ASP A 123 -1.42 -14.16 -10.05
N ASN A 124 -1.07 -14.18 -11.33
CA ASN A 124 -0.60 -13.01 -12.07
C ASN A 124 -1.72 -12.00 -12.44
N GLN A 125 -2.98 -12.36 -12.25
CA GLN A 125 -4.11 -11.47 -12.54
C GLN A 125 -4.44 -10.55 -11.36
N PHE A 126 -3.84 -10.79 -10.20
CA PHE A 126 -4.07 -10.00 -8.99
C PHE A 126 -2.84 -9.12 -8.72
N PRO A 127 -2.92 -7.82 -9.07
CA PRO A 127 -1.84 -6.90 -8.76
C PRO A 127 -1.66 -6.76 -7.24
N PHE A 128 -0.47 -6.35 -6.85
CA PHE A 128 -0.18 -5.98 -5.47
C PHE A 128 -1.16 -4.89 -5.00
N GLU A 129 -1.76 -5.08 -3.83
CA GLU A 129 -2.64 -4.10 -3.21
C GLU A 129 -1.82 -3.17 -2.32
N GLU A 130 -1.67 -1.92 -2.72
CA GLU A 130 -0.97 -0.91 -1.94
C GLU A 130 -1.89 -0.31 -0.85
N PRO A 131 -1.33 0.06 0.32
CA PRO A 131 -2.08 0.79 1.35
C PRO A 131 -2.58 2.13 0.82
N ARG A 132 -3.90 2.33 0.76
CA ARG A 132 -4.51 3.56 0.21
C ARG A 132 -5.04 4.52 1.26
N LEU A 133 -5.14 4.09 2.52
CA LEU A 133 -5.79 4.90 3.55
C LEU A 133 -5.04 6.21 3.81
N LEU A 134 -3.71 6.15 3.96
CA LEU A 134 -2.89 7.34 4.19
C LEU A 134 -2.94 8.29 2.98
N ASN A 135 -2.87 7.77 1.76
CA ASN A 135 -3.02 8.58 0.55
C ASN A 135 -4.35 9.34 0.54
N ARG A 136 -5.44 8.62 0.80
CA ARG A 136 -6.80 9.21 0.82
C ARG A 136 -6.95 10.24 1.94
N ALA A 137 -6.42 9.97 3.12
CA ALA A 137 -6.45 10.89 4.25
C ALA A 137 -5.69 12.19 3.95
N VAL A 138 -4.46 12.09 3.43
CA VAL A 138 -3.66 13.26 3.05
C VAL A 138 -4.35 14.10 1.98
N ARG A 139 -4.85 13.44 0.93
CA ARG A 139 -5.61 14.16 -0.13
C ARG A 139 -6.83 14.86 0.44
N MET A 140 -7.61 14.17 1.26
CA MET A 140 -8.81 14.76 1.86
C MET A 140 -8.47 16.00 2.71
N LEU A 141 -7.42 15.96 3.53
CA LEU A 141 -6.99 17.09 4.34
C LEU A 141 -6.58 18.31 3.48
N VAL A 142 -5.89 18.06 2.38
CA VAL A 142 -5.45 19.11 1.46
C VAL A 142 -6.61 19.63 0.59
N ASP A 143 -7.41 18.73 0.00
CA ASP A 143 -8.49 19.09 -0.92
C ASP A 143 -9.63 19.85 -0.20
N GLN A 144 -9.87 19.53 1.07
CA GLN A 144 -10.84 20.24 1.92
C GLN A 144 -10.27 21.48 2.60
N ASN A 145 -9.02 21.87 2.28
CA ASN A 145 -8.32 23.01 2.89
C ASN A 145 -8.25 22.96 4.43
N VAL A 146 -8.27 21.75 5.02
CA VAL A 146 -8.10 21.57 6.48
C VAL A 146 -6.64 21.83 6.87
N LEU A 147 -5.71 21.40 6.03
CA LEU A 147 -4.27 21.67 6.15
C LEU A 147 -3.69 22.01 4.78
N SER A 148 -2.83 23.02 4.75
CA SER A 148 -2.01 23.27 3.56
C SER A 148 -0.95 22.16 3.39
N ARG A 149 -0.42 22.01 2.18
CA ARG A 149 0.64 21.03 1.90
C ARG A 149 1.87 21.25 2.79
N THR A 150 2.29 22.50 2.94
CA THR A 150 3.44 22.87 3.77
C THR A 150 3.19 22.64 5.27
N GLU A 151 1.98 22.91 5.76
CA GLU A 151 1.60 22.63 7.14
C GLU A 151 1.61 21.14 7.46
N LEU A 152 1.18 20.31 6.53
CA LEU A 152 1.08 18.87 6.74
C LEU A 152 2.46 18.23 6.97
N SER A 153 3.46 18.55 6.15
CA SER A 153 4.83 18.06 6.32
C SER A 153 5.45 18.57 7.63
N HIS A 154 5.22 19.84 7.95
CA HIS A 154 5.72 20.46 9.18
C HIS A 154 5.10 19.80 10.43
N ARG A 155 3.78 19.58 10.47
CA ARG A 155 3.09 18.93 11.61
C ARG A 155 3.49 17.47 11.79
N LEU A 156 3.79 16.76 10.70
CA LEU A 156 4.28 15.38 10.76
C LEU A 156 5.74 15.29 11.20
N GLY A 157 6.51 16.38 11.10
CA GLY A 157 7.94 16.39 11.35
C GLY A 157 8.74 15.52 10.38
N LEU A 158 8.18 15.31 9.17
CA LEU A 158 8.76 14.46 8.12
C LEU A 158 9.06 15.31 6.88
N SER A 159 10.11 14.91 6.15
CA SER A 159 10.37 15.56 4.85
C SER A 159 9.24 15.25 3.86
N GLU A 160 8.99 16.18 2.94
CA GLU A 160 7.97 16.03 1.90
C GLU A 160 8.15 14.73 1.10
N TYR A 161 9.38 14.42 0.71
CA TYR A 161 9.72 13.17 0.03
C TYR A 161 9.31 11.92 0.83
N LEU A 162 9.56 11.94 2.15
CA LEU A 162 9.22 10.81 3.00
C LEU A 162 7.70 10.65 3.15
N VAL A 163 6.97 11.75 3.27
CA VAL A 163 5.49 11.71 3.31
C VAL A 163 4.93 11.22 1.97
N GLU A 164 5.47 11.66 0.84
CA GLU A 164 5.10 11.16 -0.48
C GLU A 164 5.29 9.65 -0.57
N SER A 165 6.46 9.16 -0.17
CA SER A 165 6.80 7.74 -0.21
C SER A 165 5.91 6.89 0.72
N LEU A 166 5.77 7.28 1.99
CA LEU A 166 4.99 6.54 2.99
C LEU A 166 3.49 6.53 2.69
N CYS A 167 2.98 7.61 2.10
CA CYS A 167 1.57 7.75 1.77
C CYS A 167 1.23 7.30 0.34
N GLY A 168 2.21 6.85 -0.45
CA GLY A 168 2.01 6.48 -1.85
C GLY A 168 1.48 7.67 -2.69
N LEU A 169 1.94 8.88 -2.40
CA LEU A 169 1.59 10.08 -3.15
C LEU A 169 2.50 10.22 -4.38
N PRO A 170 2.05 10.90 -5.44
CA PRO A 170 2.90 11.15 -6.58
C PRO A 170 4.08 12.05 -6.19
N LYS A 171 5.24 11.80 -6.79
CA LYS A 171 6.42 12.67 -6.60
C LYS A 171 6.09 14.11 -6.93
N GLY A 172 6.49 15.02 -6.06
CA GLY A 172 6.19 16.44 -6.21
C GLY A 172 4.76 16.83 -5.79
N PHE A 173 4.06 15.99 -5.05
CA PHE A 173 2.75 16.34 -4.49
C PHE A 173 2.81 17.59 -3.62
N PHE A 174 3.87 17.77 -2.85
CA PHE A 174 4.09 18.91 -1.98
C PHE A 174 4.72 20.10 -2.71
N SER A 175 5.43 19.88 -3.81
CA SER A 175 6.01 20.97 -4.59
C SER A 175 4.88 21.88 -5.09
N PRO A 176 5.03 23.22 -4.97
CA PRO A 176 4.08 24.13 -5.60
C PRO A 176 4.00 23.71 -7.08
N LYS A 177 2.79 23.48 -7.60
CA LYS A 177 2.62 23.37 -9.05
C LYS A 177 3.32 24.61 -9.60
N SER A 178 4.48 24.44 -10.24
CA SER A 178 5.07 25.49 -11.03
C SER A 178 3.98 25.83 -12.06
N THR A 179 3.28 26.89 -11.78
CA THR A 179 2.31 27.43 -12.72
C THR A 179 3.12 27.77 -13.94
N GLU A 180 3.03 26.97 -15.00
CA GLU A 180 3.55 27.34 -16.32
C GLU A 180 3.03 28.73 -16.73
N SER A 181 1.91 29.19 -16.14
CA SER A 181 1.42 30.56 -16.22
C SER A 181 2.45 31.61 -15.78
N ASN A 182 3.21 31.44 -14.71
CA ASN A 182 4.17 32.46 -14.27
C ASN A 182 5.36 32.59 -15.20
N LEU A 183 5.78 31.52 -15.86
CA LEU A 183 6.85 31.57 -16.87
C LEU A 183 6.38 32.19 -18.19
N VAL A 184 5.13 31.99 -18.56
CA VAL A 184 4.52 32.59 -19.74
C VAL A 184 4.30 34.10 -19.50
N GLU A 185 3.80 34.47 -18.30
CA GLU A 185 3.61 35.86 -17.90
C GLU A 185 4.94 36.61 -17.80
N LEU A 186 5.98 36.00 -17.21
CA LEU A 186 7.32 36.59 -17.14
C LEU A 186 7.93 36.77 -18.53
N LYS A 187 7.78 35.80 -19.42
CA LYS A 187 8.23 35.90 -20.81
C LYS A 187 7.45 36.95 -21.61
N ALA A 188 6.16 37.14 -21.34
CA ALA A 188 5.35 38.17 -21.96
C ALA A 188 5.78 39.57 -21.48
N LEU A 189 5.97 39.76 -20.19
CA LEU A 189 6.47 40.99 -19.59
C LEU A 189 7.89 41.36 -20.07
N LEU A 190 8.77 40.39 -20.20
CA LEU A 190 10.12 40.60 -20.78
C LEU A 190 10.09 41.00 -22.24
N LYS A 191 9.19 40.43 -23.06
CA LYS A 191 8.98 40.82 -24.44
C LYS A 191 8.38 42.20 -24.56
N GLU A 192 7.44 42.59 -23.72
CA GLU A 192 6.81 43.92 -23.70
C GLU A 192 7.80 45.01 -23.30
N ASN A 193 8.68 44.72 -22.35
CA ASN A 193 9.77 45.65 -21.94
C ASN A 193 10.90 45.74 -22.98
N ALA A 194 11.11 44.70 -23.82
CA ALA A 194 12.09 44.72 -24.88
C ALA A 194 11.59 45.46 -26.13
N SER A 195 10.27 45.64 -26.28
CA SER A 195 9.66 46.35 -27.42
C SER A 195 9.40 47.83 -27.20
N LYS A 196 9.66 48.38 -26.00
CA LYS A 196 9.58 49.83 -25.76
C LYS A 196 10.81 50.54 -26.33
N PRO A 197 10.63 51.59 -27.20
CA PRO A 197 11.76 52.29 -27.75
C PRO A 197 12.56 52.95 -26.64
N LYS A 198 13.88 52.73 -26.64
CA LYS A 198 14.82 53.43 -25.73
C LYS A 198 14.75 54.92 -25.95
N ASN A 199 14.08 55.65 -25.12
CA ASN A 199 14.16 57.08 -25.08
C ASN A 199 15.56 57.47 -24.54
N ASN A 200 16.42 57.90 -25.42
CA ASN A 200 17.72 58.46 -25.09
C ASN A 200 17.52 59.81 -24.44
N ASN A 201 17.51 59.92 -23.13
CA ASN A 201 17.74 61.18 -22.46
C ASN A 201 18.49 60.92 -21.13
N GLY A 202 19.71 61.41 -21.11
CA GLY A 202 20.40 61.93 -19.96
C GLY A 202 20.79 60.93 -18.89
N GLY A 203 22.06 60.59 -18.87
CA GLY A 203 22.67 59.81 -17.82
C GLY A 203 22.54 60.44 -16.43
N ASN A 204 22.15 59.64 -15.46
CA ASN A 204 22.51 59.84 -14.07
C ASN A 204 23.31 58.62 -13.63
N VAL A 205 24.61 58.82 -13.54
CA VAL A 205 25.55 57.90 -12.91
C VAL A 205 25.33 58.02 -11.41
N LEU A 206 24.85 56.99 -10.74
CA LEU A 206 24.81 56.90 -9.30
C LEU A 206 26.15 56.31 -8.84
N ASP A 207 26.98 57.17 -8.18
CA ASP A 207 28.20 56.77 -7.50
C ASP A 207 27.86 55.91 -6.26
N PHE A 208 28.41 54.72 -6.19
CA PHE A 208 28.36 53.88 -4.99
C PHE A 208 29.52 54.31 -4.04
N PRO A 209 29.25 54.57 -2.76
CA PRO A 209 30.31 54.86 -1.79
C PRO A 209 31.15 53.62 -1.52
N GLY A 210 32.43 53.72 -1.85
CA GLY A 210 33.41 52.67 -1.62
C GLY A 210 33.62 52.40 -0.12
N ASN A 211 33.67 51.15 0.23
CA ASN A 211 33.98 50.64 1.56
C ASN A 211 35.45 50.91 1.87
N ARG A 212 35.76 51.79 2.82
CA ARG A 212 37.14 51.96 3.38
C ARG A 212 37.29 51.03 4.58
N THR A 213 38.14 50.04 4.40
CA THR A 213 38.77 49.29 5.48
C THR A 213 39.67 50.18 6.36
N LYS A 214 39.52 50.02 7.64
CA LYS A 214 40.59 50.07 8.63
C LYS A 214 40.35 48.95 9.65
#